data_a506a92cdebb738fa302ac10b99145ee
#
_entry.id   a506a92cdebb738fa302ac10b99145ee
#
_cell.length_a   1.000
_cell.length_b   1.000
_cell.length_c   1.000
_cell.angle_alpha   90.00
_cell.angle_beta   90.00
_cell.angle_gamma   90.00
#
_symmetry.space_group_name_H-M   'P 1'
#
loop_
_entity.id
_entity.type
_entity.pdbx_description
1 polymer ?
#
loop_
_entity_poly.entity_id
_entity_poly.type
_entity_poly.pdbx_seq_one_letter_code
_entity_poly.pdbx_strand_id
1 'polypeptide(L)'
;MEMKKVRIHVKSYEKNNNEKAAIETVSFGRMAEKNGKFYVFYDETEAVGMQGTKTTIKWNYDNVVIIRSGTVESRQEFAQGLECISVYKTPYITFGLKTNTEYLYVYCRDGIWNIELEYMLEIAGQ
;
A
#
# COMPACT_ATOMS: atom_id res chain seq x y z
N MET A 1 6.61 22.26 3.38
CA MET A 1 5.58 21.22 3.59
C MET A 1 5.66 20.76 5.03
N GLU A 2 4.56 20.91 5.75
CA GLU A 2 4.50 20.52 7.14
C GLU A 2 4.21 19.03 7.28
N MET A 3 4.95 18.35 8.13
CA MET A 3 4.73 16.94 8.41
C MET A 3 4.33 16.74 9.87
N LYS A 4 3.36 15.88 10.11
CA LYS A 4 2.97 15.53 11.46
C LYS A 4 3.18 14.04 11.71
N LYS A 5 3.46 13.68 12.95
CA LYS A 5 3.62 12.29 13.35
C LYS A 5 2.26 11.62 13.36
N VAL A 6 2.20 10.41 12.82
CA VAL A 6 0.97 9.62 12.75
C VAL A 6 1.25 8.18 13.09
N ARG A 7 0.21 7.48 13.53
CA ARG A 7 0.20 6.05 13.68
C ARG A 7 -0.50 5.45 12.46
N ILE A 8 0.11 4.43 11.90
CA ILE A 8 -0.42 3.74 10.72
C ILE A 8 -0.79 2.33 11.12
N HIS A 9 -2.06 1.99 10.96
CA HIS A 9 -2.59 0.68 11.26
C HIS A 9 -3.01 0.02 9.95
N VAL A 10 -2.40 -1.10 9.62
CA VAL A 10 -2.69 -1.85 8.40
C VAL A 10 -3.24 -3.21 8.75
N LYS A 11 -4.41 -3.53 8.20
CA LYS A 11 -4.97 -4.87 8.23
C LYS A 11 -5.05 -5.38 6.81
N SER A 12 -4.44 -6.50 6.55
CA SER A 12 -4.43 -7.11 5.23
C SER A 12 -4.98 -8.52 5.33
N TYR A 13 -5.90 -8.85 4.42
CA TYR A 13 -6.47 -10.18 4.31
C TYR A 13 -6.13 -10.74 2.94
N GLU A 14 -5.54 -11.91 2.92
CA GLU A 14 -5.27 -12.63 1.69
C GLU A 14 -6.16 -13.86 1.64
N LYS A 15 -6.89 -14.02 0.53
CA LYS A 15 -7.73 -15.18 0.29
C LYS A 15 -7.19 -15.95 -0.91
N ASN A 16 -6.79 -17.19 -0.67
CA ASN A 16 -6.26 -18.06 -1.70
C ASN A 16 -6.80 -19.47 -1.47
N ASN A 17 -7.48 -20.05 -2.49
CA ASN A 17 -7.99 -21.43 -2.45
C ASN A 17 -8.79 -21.76 -1.18
N ASN A 18 -9.68 -20.87 -0.76
CA ASN A 18 -10.50 -20.97 0.45
C ASN A 18 -9.73 -20.82 1.76
N GLU A 19 -8.43 -20.57 1.69
CA GLU A 19 -7.66 -20.21 2.86
C GLU A 19 -7.67 -18.70 3.04
N LYS A 20 -7.70 -18.24 4.27
CA LYS A 20 -7.69 -16.83 4.61
C LYS A 20 -6.56 -16.55 5.57
N ALA A 21 -5.59 -15.77 5.14
CA ALA A 21 -4.50 -15.28 5.98
C ALA A 21 -4.73 -13.81 6.31
N ALA A 22 -4.42 -13.42 7.53
CA ALA A 22 -4.53 -12.04 7.98
C ALA A 22 -3.21 -11.57 8.55
N ILE A 23 -2.83 -10.36 8.19
CA ILE A 23 -1.65 -9.68 8.73
C ILE A 23 -2.12 -8.35 9.27
N GLU A 24 -1.69 -8.03 10.49
CA GLU A 24 -1.98 -6.75 11.11
C GLU A 24 -0.68 -6.13 11.61
N THR A 25 -0.43 -4.89 11.23
CA THR A 25 0.77 -4.16 11.65
C THR A 25 0.40 -2.78 12.13
N VAL A 26 1.21 -2.26 13.05
CA VAL A 26 1.15 -0.88 13.51
C VAL A 26 2.54 -0.28 13.31
N SER A 27 2.57 0.83 12.61
CA SER A 27 3.79 1.57 12.34
C SER A 27 3.61 3.03 12.70
N PHE A 28 4.70 3.73 12.91
CA PHE A 28 4.70 5.16 13.16
C PHE A 28 5.44 5.84 12.03
N GLY A 29 4.86 6.89 11.51
CA GLY A 29 5.44 7.59 10.38
C GLY A 29 5.05 9.06 10.39
N ARG A 30 5.13 9.66 9.23
CA ARG A 30 4.83 11.07 9.04
C ARG A 30 3.85 11.26 7.91
N MET A 31 2.95 12.21 8.08
CA MET A 31 1.93 12.55 7.11
C MET A 31 2.08 13.98 6.66
N ALA A 32 1.84 14.22 5.37
CA ALA A 32 1.84 15.54 4.77
C ALA A 32 0.66 15.69 3.81
N GLU A 33 0.28 16.94 3.57
CA GLU A 33 -0.71 17.29 2.56
C GLU A 33 -0.12 18.33 1.62
N LYS A 34 -0.32 18.15 0.32
CA LYS A 34 0.12 19.11 -0.68
C LYS A 34 -0.81 19.09 -1.88
N ASN A 35 -1.39 20.24 -2.21
CA ASN A 35 -2.26 20.41 -3.39
C ASN A 35 -3.41 19.41 -3.46
N GLY A 36 -4.07 19.16 -2.34
CA GLY A 36 -5.20 18.23 -2.26
C GLY A 36 -4.82 16.77 -2.29
N LYS A 37 -3.53 16.46 -2.22
CA LYS A 37 -3.03 15.09 -2.13
C LYS A 37 -2.42 14.86 -0.77
N PHE A 38 -2.58 13.65 -0.26
CA PHE A 38 -2.11 13.26 1.05
C PHE A 38 -1.02 12.22 0.91
N TYR A 39 -0.06 12.27 1.80
CA TYR A 39 1.12 11.39 1.79
C TYR A 39 1.36 10.88 3.19
N VAL A 40 1.70 9.61 3.32
CA VAL A 40 2.24 9.06 4.55
C VAL A 40 3.53 8.30 4.23
N PHE A 41 4.51 8.44 5.11
CA PHE A 41 5.84 7.84 4.95
C PHE A 41 6.16 7.03 6.19
N TYR A 42 6.58 5.80 6.02
CA TYR A 42 6.98 4.95 7.15
C TYR A 42 7.95 3.86 6.70
N ASP A 43 8.68 3.32 7.68
CA ASP A 43 9.56 2.18 7.44
C ASP A 43 8.77 0.90 7.69
N GLU A 44 8.91 -0.06 6.78
CA GLU A 44 8.29 -1.37 6.96
C GLU A 44 8.96 -2.14 8.07
N THR A 45 8.21 -3.03 8.68
CA THR A 45 8.68 -3.81 9.80
C THR A 45 9.16 -5.19 9.37
N GLU A 46 9.94 -5.83 10.24
CA GLU A 46 10.36 -7.21 10.06
C GLU A 46 9.16 -8.16 9.97
N ALA A 47 8.05 -7.82 10.64
CA ALA A 47 6.84 -8.65 10.68
C ALA A 47 6.23 -8.92 9.31
N VAL A 48 6.42 -8.02 8.33
CA VAL A 48 5.91 -8.20 6.97
C VAL A 48 6.98 -8.66 5.99
N GLY A 49 8.18 -8.97 6.47
CA GLY A 49 9.26 -9.46 5.62
C GLY A 49 9.88 -8.41 4.71
N MET A 50 9.63 -7.14 4.97
CA MET A 50 10.12 -6.02 4.15
C MET A 50 11.09 -5.11 4.90
N GLN A 51 11.84 -5.67 5.84
CA GLN A 51 12.82 -4.92 6.61
C GLN A 51 13.81 -4.20 5.67
N GLY A 52 14.10 -2.93 5.96
CA GLY A 52 14.94 -2.10 5.09
C GLY A 52 14.20 -1.44 3.95
N THR A 53 12.88 -1.52 3.95
CA THR A 53 12.01 -0.92 2.93
C THR A 53 11.30 0.30 3.51
N LYS A 54 11.27 1.38 2.75
CA LYS A 54 10.48 2.57 3.05
C LYS A 54 9.22 2.57 2.19
N THR A 55 8.09 2.82 2.81
CA THR A 55 6.81 2.86 2.13
C THR A 55 6.25 4.26 2.14
N THR A 56 5.81 4.70 0.98
CA THR A 56 5.05 5.94 0.80
C THR A 56 3.68 5.57 0.28
N ILE A 57 2.63 6.03 0.97
CA ILE A 57 1.27 5.92 0.47
C ILE A 57 0.80 7.33 0.12
N LYS A 58 0.41 7.52 -1.11
CA LYS A 58 -0.11 8.78 -1.63
C LYS A 58 -1.56 8.57 -2.01
N TRP A 59 -2.45 9.45 -1.56
CA TRP A 59 -3.87 9.28 -1.88
C TRP A 59 -4.61 10.58 -2.07
N ASN A 60 -5.72 10.48 -2.77
CA ASN A 60 -6.84 11.40 -2.74
C ASN A 60 -8.10 10.54 -2.56
N TYR A 61 -9.29 11.10 -2.80
CA TYR A 61 -10.52 10.33 -2.60
C TYR A 61 -10.78 9.27 -3.67
N ASP A 62 -10.08 9.33 -4.80
CA ASP A 62 -10.33 8.45 -5.96
C ASP A 62 -9.17 7.52 -6.29
N ASN A 63 -8.02 7.71 -5.66
CA ASN A 63 -6.80 7.04 -6.10
C ASN A 63 -5.86 6.85 -4.92
N VAL A 64 -5.20 5.69 -4.89
CA VAL A 64 -4.18 5.35 -3.90
C VAL A 64 -2.97 4.80 -4.64
N VAL A 65 -1.78 5.33 -4.33
CA VAL A 65 -0.52 4.83 -4.87
C VAL A 65 0.35 4.39 -3.71
N ILE A 66 0.85 3.17 -3.77
CA ILE A 66 1.77 2.63 -2.77
C ILE A 66 3.14 2.44 -3.43
N ILE A 67 4.13 3.15 -2.90
CA ILE A 67 5.50 3.13 -3.42
C ILE A 67 6.41 2.56 -2.34
N ARG A 68 7.17 1.53 -2.69
CA ARG A 68 8.17 0.95 -1.81
C ARG A 68 9.56 1.16 -2.41
N SER A 69 10.52 1.50 -1.56
CA SER A 69 11.91 1.67 -1.98
C SER A 69 12.86 1.10 -0.92
N GLY A 70 14.01 0.65 -1.36
CA GLY A 70 15.00 0.01 -0.51
C GLY A 70 15.11 -1.48 -0.83
N THR A 71 15.00 -2.33 0.18
CA THR A 71 15.09 -3.79 0.02
C THR A 71 14.04 -4.30 -0.97
N VAL A 72 12.82 -3.77 -0.87
CA VAL A 72 11.75 -4.03 -1.85
C VAL A 72 11.51 -2.75 -2.63
N GLU A 73 11.43 -2.86 -3.95
CA GLU A 73 11.08 -1.75 -4.83
C GLU A 73 9.84 -2.10 -5.62
N SER A 74 8.81 -1.26 -5.52
CA SER A 74 7.56 -1.44 -6.27
C SER A 74 6.76 -0.16 -6.30
N ARG A 75 5.85 -0.07 -7.26
CA ARG A 75 4.86 1.01 -7.33
C ARG A 75 3.55 0.42 -7.80
N GLN A 76 2.52 0.51 -6.97
CA GLN A 76 1.19 0.02 -7.31
C GLN A 76 0.19 1.14 -7.19
N GLU A 77 -0.69 1.23 -8.17
CA GLU A 77 -1.77 2.22 -8.20
C GLU A 77 -3.11 1.52 -8.12
N PHE A 78 -4.00 2.07 -7.29
CA PHE A 78 -5.33 1.54 -7.05
C PHE A 78 -6.37 2.62 -7.28
N ALA A 79 -7.36 2.32 -8.08
CA ALA A 79 -8.55 3.13 -8.31
C ALA A 79 -9.66 2.18 -8.73
N GLN A 80 -10.90 2.53 -8.44
CA GLN A 80 -12.04 1.66 -8.75
C GLN A 80 -12.02 1.23 -10.22
N GLY A 81 -11.96 -0.07 -10.48
CA GLY A 81 -11.94 -0.63 -11.82
C GLY A 81 -10.61 -0.54 -12.56
N LEU A 82 -9.56 -0.05 -11.92
CA LEU A 82 -8.26 0.12 -12.56
C LEU A 82 -7.48 -1.19 -12.61
N GLU A 83 -6.92 -1.50 -13.78
CA GLU A 83 -5.89 -2.51 -13.94
C GLU A 83 -4.53 -1.81 -13.94
N CYS A 84 -3.63 -2.25 -13.08
CA CYS A 84 -2.28 -1.70 -12.97
C CYS A 84 -1.26 -2.81 -13.19
N ILE A 85 -0.31 -2.58 -14.09
CA ILE A 85 0.80 -3.48 -14.33
C ILE A 85 2.05 -2.82 -13.77
N SER A 86 2.75 -3.53 -12.90
CA SER A 86 3.93 -3.00 -12.21
C SER A 86 4.99 -4.07 -12.05
N VAL A 87 6.14 -3.65 -11.53
CA VAL A 87 7.28 -4.54 -11.26
C VAL A 87 7.51 -4.58 -9.76
N TYR A 88 7.73 -5.78 -9.24
CA TYR A 88 8.07 -6.02 -7.85
C TYR A 88 9.48 -6.57 -7.79
N LYS A 89 10.39 -5.82 -7.18
CA LYS A 89 11.80 -6.16 -7.13
C LYS A 89 12.25 -6.41 -5.70
N THR A 90 12.84 -7.57 -5.48
CA THR A 90 13.48 -7.92 -4.21
C THR A 90 14.97 -8.18 -4.47
N PRO A 91 15.80 -8.37 -3.42
CA PRO A 91 17.21 -8.75 -3.63
C PRO A 91 17.41 -10.09 -4.35
N TYR A 92 16.38 -10.94 -4.36
CA TYR A 92 16.49 -12.31 -4.88
C TYR A 92 15.79 -12.49 -6.21
N ILE A 93 14.73 -11.74 -6.49
CA ILE A 93 13.92 -11.97 -7.67
C ILE A 93 13.21 -10.68 -8.07
N THR A 94 12.98 -10.55 -9.37
CA THR A 94 12.15 -9.48 -9.94
C THR A 94 11.04 -10.12 -10.74
N PHE A 95 9.79 -9.68 -10.51
CA PHE A 95 8.65 -10.23 -11.22
C PHE A 95 7.62 -9.14 -11.49
N GLY A 96 6.75 -9.41 -12.46
CA GLY A 96 5.66 -8.50 -12.78
C GLY A 96 4.45 -8.77 -11.90
N LEU A 97 3.73 -7.71 -11.58
CA LEU A 97 2.46 -7.77 -10.88
C LEU A 97 1.37 -7.15 -11.73
N LYS A 98 0.24 -7.81 -11.79
CA LYS A 98 -0.98 -7.27 -12.36
C LYS A 98 -2.01 -7.15 -11.24
N THR A 99 -2.50 -5.95 -11.02
CA THR A 99 -3.45 -5.66 -9.96
C THR A 99 -4.74 -5.12 -10.58
N ASN A 100 -5.86 -5.72 -10.23
CA ASN A 100 -7.19 -5.23 -10.60
C ASN A 100 -7.91 -4.78 -9.35
N THR A 101 -8.20 -3.49 -9.26
CA THR A 101 -8.91 -2.92 -8.13
C THR A 101 -10.41 -3.13 -8.31
N GLU A 102 -11.00 -3.89 -7.39
CA GLU A 102 -12.44 -4.15 -7.39
C GLU A 102 -13.19 -3.11 -6.58
N TYR A 103 -12.58 -2.62 -5.50
CA TYR A 103 -13.22 -1.70 -4.58
C TYR A 103 -12.18 -0.78 -3.95
N LEU A 104 -12.50 0.50 -3.89
CA LEU A 104 -11.71 1.50 -3.20
C LEU A 104 -12.63 2.48 -2.50
N TYR A 105 -12.43 2.69 -1.21
CA TYR A 105 -13.13 3.69 -0.44
C TYR A 105 -12.15 4.43 0.47
N VAL A 106 -12.07 5.74 0.29
CA VAL A 106 -11.20 6.61 1.07
C VAL A 106 -12.07 7.62 1.80
N TYR A 107 -11.92 7.71 3.10
CA TYR A 107 -12.68 8.67 3.89
C TYR A 107 -11.90 9.12 5.12
N CYS A 108 -12.23 10.32 5.61
CA CYS A 108 -11.67 10.84 6.85
C CYS A 108 -12.80 11.02 7.85
N ARG A 109 -12.64 10.45 9.03
CA ARG A 109 -13.60 10.56 10.13
C ARG A 109 -12.85 10.90 11.40
N ASP A 110 -13.26 11.99 12.06
CA ASP A 110 -12.66 12.44 13.31
C ASP A 110 -11.13 12.61 13.22
N GLY A 111 -10.67 13.13 12.07
CA GLY A 111 -9.26 13.34 11.82
C GLY A 111 -8.47 12.08 11.48
N ILE A 112 -9.13 10.93 11.38
CA ILE A 112 -8.49 9.67 11.04
C ILE A 112 -8.83 9.32 9.60
N TRP A 113 -7.79 9.16 8.78
CA TRP A 113 -7.93 8.70 7.41
C TRP A 113 -8.10 7.19 7.37
N ASN A 114 -9.05 6.75 6.55
CA ASN A 114 -9.34 5.34 6.34
C ASN A 114 -9.29 5.04 4.85
N ILE A 115 -8.55 4.01 4.49
CA ILE A 115 -8.46 3.52 3.12
C ILE A 115 -8.87 2.06 3.15
N GLU A 116 -9.96 1.73 2.45
CA GLU A 116 -10.43 0.37 2.28
C GLU A 116 -10.26 -0.03 0.83
N LEU A 117 -9.67 -1.18 0.61
CA LEU A 117 -9.21 -1.58 -0.71
C LEU A 117 -9.38 -3.09 -0.90
N GLU A 118 -10.02 -3.48 -2.00
CA GLU A 118 -10.11 -4.86 -2.44
C GLU A 118 -9.56 -4.97 -3.86
N TYR A 119 -8.67 -5.91 -4.07
CA TYR A 119 -8.05 -6.08 -5.36
C TYR A 119 -7.66 -7.53 -5.60
N MET A 120 -7.56 -7.89 -6.86
CA MET A 120 -7.01 -9.17 -7.29
C MET A 120 -5.58 -8.96 -7.75
N LEU A 121 -4.72 -9.86 -7.31
CA LEU A 121 -3.30 -9.81 -7.62
C LEU A 121 -2.91 -11.03 -8.44
N GLU A 122 -2.23 -10.79 -9.56
CA GLU A 122 -1.71 -11.84 -10.42
C GLU A 122 -0.21 -11.61 -10.60
N ILE A 123 0.57 -12.65 -10.39
CA ILE A 123 2.02 -12.60 -10.60
C ILE A 123 2.29 -13.03 -12.04
N ALA A 124 2.84 -12.11 -12.82
CA ALA A 124 3.15 -12.37 -14.21
C ALA A 124 4.35 -13.29 -14.36
N GLY A 125 4.29 -14.19 -15.32
CA GLY A 125 5.37 -15.13 -15.61
C GLY A 125 5.28 -16.42 -14.81
N GLN A 126 4.18 -16.64 -14.14
CA GLN A 126 3.92 -17.88 -13.42
C GLN A 126 2.74 -18.62 -14.01
#